data_6b594551edb976a7d14a000e9ce4f7bc
#
_entry.id   6b594551edb976a7d14a000e9ce4f7bc
#
_cell.length_a   1.000
_cell.length_b   1.000
_cell.length_c   1.000
_cell.angle_alpha   90.00
_cell.angle_beta   90.00
_cell.angle_gamma   90.00
#
_symmetry.space_group_name_H-M   'P 1'
#
loop_
_entity.id
_entity.type
_entity.pdbx_description
1 polymer ?
#
loop_
_entity_poly.entity_id
_entity_poly.type
_entity_poly.pdbx_seq_one_letter_code
_entity_poly.pdbx_strand_id
1 'polypeptide(L)'
;MIGIVGNGFVGNAVHQNFKDKVPCKVYDVDKTRSLNTLGDVVDQNFIFVCLPTPMKSSGECDLSILDKFFEDLPEHIVGTFVLKSTVPIGTTEKYYEKHNIIHNPEFLTARNAIQDFANNERNIVGGDMDLCVDFVHMFEKYFPHIPSIITTSKESEAIKYFSNTFLAYKVAYLSLIHI
;
A
#
# COMPACT_ATOMS: atom_id res chain seq x y z
N MET A 1 9.27 -6.81 12.59
CA MET A 1 9.55 -5.37 12.42
C MET A 1 9.01 -4.94 11.07
N ILE A 2 8.59 -3.69 10.91
CA ILE A 2 8.04 -3.16 9.65
C ILE A 2 8.81 -1.94 9.15
N GLY A 3 8.93 -1.86 7.82
CA GLY A 3 9.44 -0.72 7.09
C GLY A 3 8.29 0.03 6.40
N ILE A 4 8.43 1.34 6.22
CA ILE A 4 7.45 2.17 5.52
C ILE A 4 8.22 3.08 4.57
N VAL A 5 7.91 2.98 3.28
CA VAL A 5 8.45 3.81 2.20
C VAL A 5 7.35 4.76 1.71
N GLY A 6 7.59 6.05 1.86
CA GLY A 6 6.60 7.11 1.61
C GLY A 6 5.73 7.39 2.84
N ASN A 7 5.98 8.53 3.51
CA ASN A 7 5.28 8.95 4.72
C ASN A 7 4.25 10.07 4.42
N GLY A 8 3.51 9.90 3.32
CA GLY A 8 2.31 10.67 3.00
C GLY A 8 1.13 10.28 3.90
N PHE A 9 -0.11 10.57 3.48
CA PHE A 9 -1.28 10.25 4.32
C PHE A 9 -1.46 8.75 4.55
N VAL A 10 -1.16 7.88 3.56
CA VAL A 10 -1.25 6.41 3.69
C VAL A 10 -0.13 5.88 4.58
N GLY A 11 1.14 6.21 4.29
CA GLY A 11 2.28 5.73 5.07
C GLY A 11 2.23 6.23 6.52
N ASN A 12 1.82 7.47 6.75
CA ASN A 12 1.60 7.98 8.09
C ASN A 12 0.47 7.23 8.82
N ALA A 13 -0.62 6.87 8.14
CA ALA A 13 -1.67 6.07 8.74
C ALA A 13 -1.16 4.69 9.17
N VAL A 14 -0.36 4.02 8.34
CA VAL A 14 0.34 2.77 8.70
C VAL A 14 1.23 3.00 9.92
N HIS A 15 2.11 4.00 9.86
CA HIS A 15 3.04 4.31 10.96
C HIS A 15 2.32 4.55 12.29
N GLN A 16 1.32 5.44 12.32
CA GLN A 16 0.60 5.77 13.56
C GLN A 16 -0.14 4.57 14.15
N ASN A 17 -0.62 3.64 13.33
CA ASN A 17 -1.34 2.46 13.79
C ASN A 17 -0.42 1.32 14.25
N PHE A 18 0.85 1.30 13.82
CA PHE A 18 1.81 0.25 14.19
C PHE A 18 2.87 0.68 15.20
N LYS A 19 3.24 1.96 15.29
CA LYS A 19 4.40 2.45 16.06
C LYS A 19 4.45 2.02 17.53
N ASP A 20 3.29 1.88 18.17
CA ASP A 20 3.19 1.47 19.58
C ASP A 20 3.03 -0.06 19.74
N LYS A 21 2.99 -0.82 18.66
CA LYS A 21 2.77 -2.27 18.62
C LYS A 21 3.99 -3.06 18.15
N VAL A 22 4.76 -2.48 17.23
CA VAL A 22 5.94 -3.12 16.64
C VAL A 22 6.96 -2.05 16.23
N PRO A 23 8.28 -2.34 16.31
CA PRO A 23 9.30 -1.41 15.81
C PRO A 23 9.06 -1.06 14.35
N CYS A 24 8.98 0.24 14.05
CA CYS A 24 8.75 0.79 12.71
C CYS A 24 9.96 1.59 12.25
N LYS A 25 10.34 1.42 10.98
CA LYS A 25 11.31 2.24 10.28
C LYS A 25 10.62 2.98 9.16
N VAL A 26 10.84 4.29 9.03
CA VAL A 26 10.11 5.15 8.10
C VAL A 26 11.07 5.94 7.24
N TYR A 27 10.94 5.83 5.94
CA TYR A 27 11.69 6.60 4.95
C TYR A 27 10.75 7.38 4.04
N ASP A 28 11.11 8.62 3.79
CA ASP A 28 10.49 9.48 2.76
C ASP A 28 11.59 10.27 2.05
N VAL A 29 11.37 10.63 0.79
CA VAL A 29 12.26 11.53 0.03
C VAL A 29 12.30 12.93 0.64
N ASP A 30 11.18 13.36 1.26
CA ASP A 30 11.11 14.55 2.08
C ASP A 30 11.75 14.26 3.45
N LYS A 31 12.92 14.83 3.67
CA LYS A 31 13.70 14.64 4.92
C LYS A 31 12.93 15.06 6.18
N THR A 32 11.94 15.93 6.07
CA THR A 32 11.12 16.34 7.22
C THR A 32 10.13 15.26 7.66
N ARG A 33 9.86 14.29 6.78
CA ARG A 33 8.95 13.16 7.02
C ARG A 33 9.69 11.84 7.21
N SER A 34 10.98 11.81 6.91
CA SER A 34 11.80 10.62 7.06
C SER A 34 12.36 10.51 8.47
N LEU A 35 12.30 9.33 9.07
CA LEU A 35 12.85 9.04 10.40
C LEU A 35 14.10 8.14 10.32
N ASN A 36 14.28 7.43 9.22
CA ASN A 36 15.34 6.44 9.01
C ASN A 36 15.90 6.55 7.59
N THR A 37 17.00 5.84 7.31
CA THR A 37 17.53 5.70 5.95
C THR A 37 16.71 4.68 5.15
N LEU A 38 16.80 4.72 3.82
CA LEU A 38 16.16 3.70 2.97
C LEU A 38 16.69 2.30 3.29
N GLY A 39 17.99 2.14 3.52
CA GLY A 39 18.62 0.88 3.90
C GLY A 39 18.01 0.29 5.18
N ASP A 40 17.78 1.13 6.21
CA ASP A 40 17.13 0.69 7.45
C ASP A 40 15.72 0.15 7.22
N VAL A 41 15.00 0.72 6.24
CA VAL A 41 13.60 0.40 5.95
C VAL A 41 13.48 -0.90 5.13
N VAL A 42 14.35 -1.09 4.14
CA VAL A 42 14.29 -2.29 3.28
C VAL A 42 14.85 -3.55 3.93
N ASP A 43 15.52 -3.42 5.07
CA ASP A 43 16.01 -4.53 5.91
C ASP A 43 14.91 -5.07 6.88
N GLN A 44 13.65 -4.71 6.67
CA GLN A 44 12.55 -5.14 7.53
C GLN A 44 11.79 -6.33 6.93
N ASN A 45 11.06 -7.09 7.77
CA ASN A 45 10.31 -8.28 7.34
C ASN A 45 9.17 -7.93 6.37
N PHE A 46 8.42 -6.85 6.68
CA PHE A 46 7.37 -6.32 5.82
C PHE A 46 7.64 -4.85 5.53
N ILE A 47 7.64 -4.49 4.25
CA ILE A 47 8.00 -3.15 3.78
C ILE A 47 6.79 -2.55 3.07
N PHE A 48 6.06 -1.68 3.76
CA PHE A 48 4.90 -0.99 3.19
C PHE A 48 5.35 0.07 2.19
N VAL A 49 4.95 -0.08 0.93
CA VAL A 49 5.25 0.85 -0.16
C VAL A 49 4.03 1.74 -0.39
N CYS A 50 4.15 3.01 0.03
CA CYS A 50 3.08 4.01 0.01
C CYS A 50 3.46 5.18 -0.90
N LEU A 51 4.00 4.88 -2.07
CA LEU A 51 4.49 5.86 -3.04
C LEU A 51 3.34 6.39 -3.92
N PRO A 52 3.40 7.67 -4.34
CA PRO A 52 2.37 8.24 -5.21
C PRO A 52 2.43 7.66 -6.62
N THR A 53 1.25 7.45 -7.19
CA THR A 53 1.04 7.01 -8.58
C THR A 53 0.10 7.99 -9.27
N PRO A 54 0.60 9.19 -9.65
CA PRO A 54 -0.25 10.25 -10.21
C PRO A 54 -0.75 9.88 -11.62
N MET A 55 -1.73 10.64 -12.09
CA MET A 55 -2.23 10.53 -13.46
C MET A 55 -1.33 11.36 -14.40
N LYS A 56 -0.91 10.74 -15.50
CA LYS A 56 -0.25 11.45 -16.62
C LYS A 56 -1.22 12.34 -17.37
N SER A 57 -0.70 13.25 -18.19
CA SER A 57 -1.51 14.07 -19.09
C SER A 57 -2.33 13.25 -20.10
N SER A 58 -1.89 12.03 -20.41
CA SER A 58 -2.62 11.05 -21.24
C SER A 58 -3.82 10.41 -20.54
N GLY A 59 -3.97 10.58 -19.22
CA GLY A 59 -4.96 9.88 -18.39
C GLY A 59 -4.46 8.55 -17.81
N GLU A 60 -3.28 8.07 -18.20
CA GLU A 60 -2.70 6.84 -17.69
C GLU A 60 -2.11 7.03 -16.28
N CYS A 61 -2.04 5.95 -15.52
CA CYS A 61 -1.33 5.91 -14.24
C CYS A 61 0.19 6.04 -14.47
N ASP A 62 0.83 6.95 -13.75
CA ASP A 62 2.29 7.10 -13.79
C ASP A 62 2.95 6.22 -12.74
N LEU A 63 3.62 5.17 -13.20
CA LEU A 63 4.37 4.24 -12.35
C LEU A 63 5.86 4.60 -12.22
N SER A 64 6.32 5.70 -12.82
CA SER A 64 7.76 6.05 -12.89
C SER A 64 8.43 6.11 -11.51
N ILE A 65 7.72 6.57 -10.48
CA ILE A 65 8.24 6.63 -9.10
C ILE A 65 8.40 5.22 -8.52
N LEU A 66 7.44 4.33 -8.76
CA LEU A 66 7.52 2.93 -8.33
C LEU A 66 8.58 2.17 -9.10
N ASP A 67 8.64 2.33 -10.43
CA ASP A 67 9.64 1.69 -11.28
C ASP A 67 11.04 2.06 -10.82
N LYS A 68 11.30 3.35 -10.65
CA LYS A 68 12.59 3.84 -10.16
C LYS A 68 12.90 3.32 -8.76
N PHE A 69 11.93 3.30 -7.86
CA PHE A 69 12.13 2.77 -6.51
C PHE A 69 12.60 1.30 -6.55
N PHE A 70 11.91 0.43 -7.30
CA PHE A 70 12.27 -0.99 -7.40
C PHE A 70 13.55 -1.23 -8.21
N GLU A 71 13.88 -0.38 -9.18
CA GLU A 71 15.14 -0.46 -9.94
C GLU A 71 16.36 -0.06 -9.09
N ASP A 72 16.21 0.93 -8.20
CA ASP A 72 17.28 1.44 -7.34
C ASP A 72 17.55 0.57 -6.10
N LEU A 73 16.75 -0.49 -5.88
CA LEU A 73 16.91 -1.40 -4.73
C LEU A 73 18.13 -2.31 -4.88
N PRO A 74 18.78 -2.70 -3.76
CA PRO A 74 19.76 -3.78 -3.75
C PRO A 74 19.18 -5.10 -4.27
N GLU A 75 20.02 -5.93 -4.91
CA GLU A 75 19.58 -7.20 -5.52
C GLU A 75 19.01 -8.24 -4.52
N HIS A 76 19.36 -8.16 -3.25
CA HIS A 76 18.99 -9.16 -2.24
C HIS A 76 18.25 -8.53 -1.06
N ILE A 77 16.93 -8.39 -1.21
CA ILE A 77 16.03 -8.01 -0.12
C ILE A 77 15.20 -9.24 0.25
N VAL A 78 15.29 -9.64 1.53
CA VAL A 78 14.59 -10.83 2.04
C VAL A 78 13.14 -10.49 2.44
N GLY A 79 12.88 -9.25 2.82
CA GLY A 79 11.57 -8.80 3.27
C GLY A 79 10.50 -8.82 2.17
N THR A 80 9.24 -8.91 2.58
CA THR A 80 8.08 -8.83 1.68
C THR A 80 7.63 -7.39 1.52
N PHE A 81 7.61 -6.89 0.28
CA PHE A 81 7.02 -5.61 -0.05
C PHE A 81 5.50 -5.69 -0.02
N VAL A 82 4.88 -4.76 0.68
CA VAL A 82 3.42 -4.62 0.81
C VAL A 82 3.01 -3.36 0.04
N LEU A 83 2.61 -3.53 -1.22
CA LEU A 83 2.25 -2.42 -2.10
C LEU A 83 0.88 -1.87 -1.72
N LYS A 84 0.87 -0.64 -1.21
CA LYS A 84 -0.35 0.10 -0.81
C LYS A 84 -0.85 1.06 -1.89
N SER A 85 0.02 1.44 -2.82
CA SER A 85 -0.30 2.38 -3.89
C SER A 85 -1.39 1.84 -4.81
N THR A 86 -2.25 2.72 -5.31
CA THR A 86 -3.23 2.37 -6.34
C THR A 86 -2.53 2.21 -7.68
N VAL A 87 -2.57 1.02 -8.24
CA VAL A 87 -1.83 0.66 -9.46
C VAL A 87 -2.73 -0.04 -10.48
N PRO A 88 -2.40 0.02 -11.78
CA PRO A 88 -3.07 -0.77 -12.81
C PRO A 88 -2.97 -2.27 -12.57
N ILE A 89 -3.98 -3.01 -13.06
CA ILE A 89 -4.05 -4.47 -12.94
C ILE A 89 -2.83 -5.11 -13.62
N GLY A 90 -2.12 -5.99 -12.89
CA GLY A 90 -0.91 -6.68 -13.33
C GLY A 90 0.39 -6.00 -12.89
N THR A 91 0.34 -4.86 -12.20
CA THR A 91 1.54 -4.15 -11.74
C THR A 91 2.31 -4.94 -10.69
N THR A 92 1.64 -5.56 -9.74
CA THR A 92 2.27 -6.37 -8.70
C THR A 92 3.03 -7.55 -9.30
N GLU A 93 2.47 -8.23 -10.30
CA GLU A 93 3.14 -9.34 -10.98
C GLU A 93 4.42 -8.90 -11.69
N LYS A 94 4.44 -7.70 -12.27
CA LYS A 94 5.65 -7.13 -12.90
C LYS A 94 6.82 -7.06 -11.91
N TYR A 95 6.57 -6.67 -10.66
CA TYR A 95 7.62 -6.58 -9.65
C TYR A 95 7.91 -7.91 -8.95
N TYR A 96 6.94 -8.84 -8.91
CA TYR A 96 7.09 -10.17 -8.32
C TYR A 96 8.19 -11.02 -8.97
N GLU A 97 8.52 -10.75 -10.23
CA GLU A 97 9.62 -11.42 -10.93
C GLU A 97 10.99 -11.25 -10.24
N LYS A 98 11.16 -10.18 -9.45
CA LYS A 98 12.43 -9.83 -8.79
C LYS A 98 12.34 -9.70 -7.27
N HIS A 99 11.15 -9.51 -6.72
CA HIS A 99 10.94 -9.17 -5.32
C HIS A 99 9.79 -9.97 -4.72
N ASN A 100 9.90 -10.35 -3.45
CA ASN A 100 8.74 -10.81 -2.69
C ASN A 100 7.79 -9.64 -2.50
N ILE A 101 6.65 -9.64 -3.18
CA ILE A 101 5.70 -8.53 -3.17
C ILE A 101 4.27 -9.02 -3.17
N ILE A 102 3.42 -8.36 -2.38
CA ILE A 102 1.98 -8.52 -2.33
C ILE A 102 1.31 -7.16 -2.51
N HIS A 103 0.08 -7.14 -2.99
CA HIS A 103 -0.76 -5.94 -3.06
C HIS A 103 -1.73 -5.91 -1.88
N ASN A 104 -1.72 -4.82 -1.13
CA ASN A 104 -2.62 -4.59 -0.01
C ASN A 104 -3.21 -3.17 -0.10
N PRO A 105 -4.25 -2.98 -0.90
CA PRO A 105 -4.85 -1.68 -1.15
C PRO A 105 -5.39 -1.02 0.12
N GLU A 106 -5.47 0.29 0.09
CA GLU A 106 -6.09 1.10 1.14
C GLU A 106 -7.47 1.61 0.67
N PHE A 107 -8.37 1.83 1.62
CA PHE A 107 -9.69 2.42 1.40
C PHE A 107 -9.91 3.63 2.34
N LEU A 108 -8.84 4.37 2.59
CA LEU A 108 -8.78 5.48 3.52
C LEU A 108 -9.26 6.78 2.86
N THR A 109 -9.86 7.65 3.66
CA THR A 109 -10.05 9.04 3.26
C THR A 109 -8.85 9.87 3.72
N ALA A 110 -8.35 10.79 2.90
CA ALA A 110 -7.18 11.60 3.25
C ALA A 110 -7.38 12.37 4.57
N ARG A 111 -8.63 12.75 4.88
CA ARG A 111 -8.98 13.51 6.08
C ARG A 111 -8.92 12.69 7.37
N ASN A 112 -9.28 11.39 7.31
CA ASN A 112 -9.41 10.55 8.50
C ASN A 112 -8.53 9.29 8.41
N ALA A 113 -7.46 9.32 7.62
CA ALA A 113 -6.67 8.14 7.24
C ALA A 113 -6.24 7.26 8.43
N ILE A 114 -5.87 7.85 9.56
CA ILE A 114 -5.42 7.11 10.76
C ILE A 114 -6.59 6.33 11.38
N GLN A 115 -7.76 6.96 11.53
CA GLN A 115 -8.94 6.29 12.07
C GLN A 115 -9.54 5.29 11.11
N ASP A 116 -9.58 5.62 9.81
CA ASP A 116 -10.07 4.72 8.78
C ASP A 116 -9.22 3.44 8.71
N PHE A 117 -7.90 3.55 8.93
CA PHE A 117 -7.02 2.37 9.01
C PHE A 117 -7.38 1.47 10.20
N ALA A 118 -7.55 2.06 11.39
CA ALA A 118 -7.87 1.32 12.61
C ALA A 118 -9.27 0.66 12.57
N ASN A 119 -10.22 1.30 11.88
CA ASN A 119 -11.62 0.88 11.79
C ASN A 119 -11.98 0.25 10.44
N ASN A 120 -10.99 -0.21 9.67
CA ASN A 120 -11.22 -0.79 8.37
C ASN A 120 -12.11 -2.03 8.50
N GLU A 121 -13.12 -2.17 7.63
CA GLU A 121 -14.05 -3.30 7.65
C GLU A 121 -13.45 -4.60 7.10
N ARG A 122 -12.37 -4.49 6.33
CA ARG A 122 -11.70 -5.62 5.68
C ARG A 122 -10.26 -5.28 5.30
N ASN A 123 -9.40 -6.27 5.36
CA ASN A 123 -8.02 -6.23 4.89
C ASN A 123 -7.90 -7.12 3.64
N ILE A 124 -7.76 -6.53 2.45
CA ILE A 124 -7.61 -7.27 1.19
C ILE A 124 -6.12 -7.45 0.93
N VAL A 125 -5.71 -8.69 0.65
CA VAL A 125 -4.31 -9.04 0.39
C VAL A 125 -4.25 -9.88 -0.87
N GLY A 126 -3.50 -9.45 -1.86
CA GLY A 126 -3.39 -10.14 -3.15
C GLY A 126 -1.96 -10.42 -3.56
N GLY A 127 -1.68 -11.66 -3.97
CA GLY A 127 -0.36 -12.07 -4.41
C GLY A 127 -0.10 -13.56 -4.25
N ASP A 128 1.17 -13.91 -4.07
CA ASP A 128 1.57 -15.27 -3.71
C ASP A 128 0.95 -15.71 -2.39
N MET A 129 0.44 -16.95 -2.33
CA MET A 129 -0.33 -17.43 -1.19
C MET A 129 0.48 -17.45 0.10
N ASP A 130 1.73 -17.91 0.05
CA ASP A 130 2.57 -18.05 1.26
C ASP A 130 2.93 -16.66 1.81
N LEU A 131 3.29 -15.71 0.94
CA LEU A 131 3.55 -14.33 1.33
C LEU A 131 2.30 -13.63 1.90
N CYS A 132 1.14 -13.90 1.32
CA CYS A 132 -0.13 -13.36 1.81
C CYS A 132 -0.48 -13.91 3.19
N VAL A 133 -0.32 -15.22 3.42
CA VAL A 133 -0.59 -15.87 4.71
C VAL A 133 0.33 -15.31 5.79
N ASP A 134 1.63 -15.18 5.52
CA ASP A 134 2.58 -14.60 6.46
C ASP A 134 2.23 -13.16 6.84
N PHE A 135 1.85 -12.36 5.85
CA PHE A 135 1.40 -10.99 6.09
C PHE A 135 0.10 -10.94 6.91
N VAL A 136 -0.88 -11.78 6.57
CA VAL A 136 -2.16 -11.85 7.29
C VAL A 136 -1.94 -12.25 8.75
N HIS A 137 -1.11 -13.25 9.04
CA HIS A 137 -0.76 -13.63 10.41
C HIS A 137 -0.15 -12.45 11.20
N MET A 138 0.76 -11.71 10.57
CA MET A 138 1.32 -10.51 11.19
C MET A 138 0.25 -9.44 11.41
N PHE A 139 -0.61 -9.18 10.42
CA PHE A 139 -1.63 -8.13 10.48
C PHE A 139 -2.69 -8.44 11.55
N GLU A 140 -3.26 -9.65 11.57
CA GLU A 140 -4.30 -10.07 12.51
C GLU A 140 -3.83 -10.11 13.96
N LYS A 141 -2.54 -10.34 14.21
CA LYS A 141 -1.95 -10.21 15.54
C LYS A 141 -2.18 -8.81 16.15
N TYR A 142 -2.18 -7.76 15.33
CA TYR A 142 -2.31 -6.37 15.79
C TYR A 142 -3.71 -5.78 15.55
N PHE A 143 -4.46 -6.36 14.61
CA PHE A 143 -5.80 -5.93 14.23
C PHE A 143 -6.77 -7.13 14.10
N PRO A 144 -6.99 -7.90 15.19
CA PRO A 144 -7.79 -9.14 15.14
C PRO A 144 -9.27 -8.91 14.82
N HIS A 145 -9.73 -7.67 14.87
CA HIS A 145 -11.10 -7.30 14.56
C HIS A 145 -11.33 -7.00 13.07
N ILE A 146 -10.26 -6.92 12.26
CA ILE A 146 -10.33 -6.64 10.83
C ILE A 146 -10.16 -7.96 10.07
N PRO A 147 -11.20 -8.52 9.44
CA PRO A 147 -11.08 -9.77 8.69
C PRO A 147 -10.20 -9.59 7.46
N SER A 148 -9.31 -10.54 7.21
CA SER A 148 -8.46 -10.56 6.03
C SER A 148 -9.06 -11.42 4.92
N ILE A 149 -8.94 -10.96 3.68
CA ILE A 149 -9.37 -11.66 2.46
C ILE A 149 -8.15 -11.82 1.57
N ILE A 150 -7.71 -13.06 1.36
CA ILE A 150 -6.61 -13.38 0.44
C ILE A 150 -7.20 -13.64 -0.95
N THR A 151 -6.57 -13.06 -1.96
CA THR A 151 -6.96 -13.20 -3.37
C THR A 151 -5.73 -13.11 -4.27
N THR A 152 -5.91 -13.11 -5.59
CA THR A 152 -4.81 -12.86 -6.52
C THR A 152 -4.42 -11.37 -6.53
N SER A 153 -3.18 -11.07 -6.94
CA SER A 153 -2.71 -9.68 -7.09
C SER A 153 -3.63 -8.88 -8.02
N LYS A 154 -4.01 -9.46 -9.17
CA LYS A 154 -4.90 -8.83 -10.15
C LYS A 154 -6.29 -8.53 -9.59
N GLU A 155 -6.86 -9.44 -8.83
CA GLU A 155 -8.17 -9.21 -8.19
C GLU A 155 -8.08 -8.11 -7.12
N SER A 156 -7.04 -8.11 -6.31
CA SER A 156 -6.80 -7.06 -5.31
C SER A 156 -6.66 -5.68 -5.95
N GLU A 157 -5.89 -5.58 -7.04
CA GLU A 157 -5.73 -4.35 -7.83
C GLU A 157 -7.06 -3.91 -8.48
N ALA A 158 -7.80 -4.86 -9.06
CA ALA A 158 -9.12 -4.61 -9.66
C ALA A 158 -10.13 -4.10 -8.62
N ILE A 159 -10.18 -4.71 -7.43
CA ILE A 159 -11.06 -4.27 -6.34
C ILE A 159 -10.80 -2.80 -6.00
N LYS A 160 -9.53 -2.38 -5.89
CA LYS A 160 -9.18 -0.99 -5.62
C LYS A 160 -9.63 -0.06 -6.74
N TYR A 161 -9.33 -0.41 -7.99
CA TYR A 161 -9.70 0.40 -9.15
C TYR A 161 -11.21 0.57 -9.28
N PHE A 162 -11.98 -0.52 -9.21
CA PHE A 162 -13.43 -0.46 -9.32
C PHE A 162 -14.07 0.32 -8.16
N SER A 163 -13.57 0.15 -6.93
CA SER A 163 -14.06 0.91 -5.78
C SER A 163 -13.86 2.42 -5.98
N ASN A 164 -12.66 2.84 -6.40
CA ASN A 164 -12.37 4.24 -6.63
C ASN A 164 -13.18 4.83 -7.79
N THR A 165 -13.29 4.09 -8.90
CA THR A 165 -14.06 4.51 -10.08
C THR A 165 -15.54 4.64 -9.76
N PHE A 166 -16.10 3.70 -9.00
CA PHE A 166 -17.49 3.76 -8.56
C PHE A 166 -17.77 4.97 -7.67
N LEU A 167 -16.89 5.27 -6.74
CA LEU A 167 -17.01 6.46 -5.88
C LEU A 167 -16.93 7.75 -6.70
N ALA A 168 -16.00 7.84 -7.65
CA ALA A 168 -15.87 8.98 -8.55
C ALA A 168 -17.15 9.16 -9.42
N TYR A 169 -17.67 8.04 -9.96
CA TYR A 169 -18.94 8.07 -10.70
C TYR A 169 -20.10 8.56 -9.84
N LYS A 170 -20.22 8.07 -8.60
CA LYS A 170 -21.28 8.56 -7.68
C LYS A 170 -21.19 10.06 -7.44
N VAL A 171 -19.99 10.59 -7.21
CA VAL A 171 -19.79 12.04 -7.01
C VAL A 171 -20.19 12.81 -8.26
N ALA A 172 -19.76 12.38 -9.45
CA ALA A 172 -20.13 13.00 -10.72
C ALA A 172 -21.65 12.96 -10.96
N TYR A 173 -22.29 11.82 -10.73
CA TYR A 173 -23.73 11.65 -10.88
C TYR A 173 -24.51 12.56 -9.94
N LEU A 174 -24.16 12.60 -8.66
CA LEU A 174 -24.83 13.45 -7.66
C LEU A 174 -24.62 14.93 -7.95
N SER A 175 -23.46 15.31 -8.49
CA SER A 175 -23.20 16.69 -8.92
C SER A 175 -24.14 17.15 -10.05
N LEU A 176 -24.54 16.25 -10.94
CA LEU A 176 -25.48 16.55 -12.03
C LEU A 176 -26.92 16.73 -11.56
N ILE A 177 -27.31 16.13 -10.43
CA ILE A 177 -28.67 16.24 -9.88
C ILE A 177 -28.90 17.61 -9.22
N HIS A 178 -27.83 18.29 -8.81
CA HIS A 178 -27.88 19.58 -8.13
C HIS A 178 -27.75 20.80 -9.06
N ILE A 179 -27.81 20.58 -10.39
CA ILE A 179 -27.78 21.65 -11.38
C ILE A 179 -29.24 22.16 -11.64
#